data_ca927f603b3e642e0e83e461e1d5d979
#
_entry.id   ca927f603b3e642e0e83e461e1d5d979
#
_cell.length_a   1.000
_cell.length_b   1.000
_cell.length_c   1.000
_cell.angle_alpha   90.00
_cell.angle_beta   90.00
_cell.angle_gamma   90.00
#
_symmetry.space_group_name_H-M   'P 1'
#
loop_
_entity.id
_entity.type
_entity.pdbx_description
1 polymer ?
#
loop_
_entity_poly.entity_id
_entity_poly.type
_entity_poly.pdbx_seq_one_letter_code
_entity_poly.pdbx_strand_id
1 'polypeptide(L)'
;MSAAVQQFKLDDDTKKIVKAIIHADAKRQKRKRAGRQTEFDRRAEEAIRAAKDNMRLCGYDDNARQHMIGKIYESLLYNQPWEMLGETYCCRRLFYEYRKEFCYYVAEHLGIIEGAAAGSKAVQKQATN
;
A
#
# COMPACT_ATOMS: atom_id res chain seq x y z
N MET A 1 -11.97 15.83 3.90
CA MET A 1 -12.53 15.79 2.57
C MET A 1 -13.03 14.43 2.24
N SER A 2 -14.32 14.29 2.09
CA SER A 2 -14.92 12.99 1.85
C SER A 2 -14.54 12.43 0.49
N ALA A 3 -14.36 13.30 -0.51
CA ALA A 3 -13.98 12.83 -1.84
C ALA A 3 -12.60 12.17 -1.84
N ALA A 4 -11.64 12.72 -1.08
CA ALA A 4 -10.31 12.14 -0.99
C ALA A 4 -10.33 10.78 -0.31
N VAL A 5 -11.14 10.64 0.74
CA VAL A 5 -11.27 9.37 1.44
C VAL A 5 -11.88 8.31 0.54
N GLN A 6 -12.87 8.71 -0.27
CA GLN A 6 -13.54 7.77 -1.16
C GLN A 6 -12.64 7.27 -2.29
N GLN A 7 -11.61 8.05 -2.65
CA GLN A 7 -10.68 7.64 -3.70
C GLN A 7 -9.93 6.36 -3.34
N PHE A 8 -9.77 6.10 -2.07
CA PHE A 8 -8.97 4.96 -1.62
C PHE A 8 -9.82 3.82 -1.10
N LYS A 9 -11.06 3.77 -1.51
CA LYS A 9 -11.98 2.74 -1.05
C LYS A 9 -11.83 1.49 -1.89
N LEU A 10 -11.67 0.35 -1.21
CA LEU A 10 -11.62 -0.97 -1.84
C LEU A 10 -12.83 -1.76 -1.35
N ASP A 11 -13.33 -2.65 -2.19
CA ASP A 11 -14.37 -3.57 -1.73
C ASP A 11 -13.75 -4.59 -0.77
N ASP A 12 -14.61 -5.34 -0.07
CA ASP A 12 -14.15 -6.22 0.98
C ASP A 12 -13.23 -7.32 0.46
N ASP A 13 -13.56 -7.90 -0.69
CA ASP A 13 -12.74 -8.97 -1.26
C ASP A 13 -11.38 -8.48 -1.70
N THR A 14 -11.34 -7.34 -2.37
CA THR A 14 -10.07 -6.74 -2.80
C THR A 14 -9.21 -6.38 -1.59
N LYS A 15 -9.84 -5.84 -0.57
CA LYS A 15 -9.14 -5.49 0.67
C LYS A 15 -8.46 -6.72 1.28
N LYS A 16 -9.18 -7.83 1.35
CA LYS A 16 -8.63 -9.07 1.90
C LYS A 16 -7.46 -9.58 1.07
N ILE A 17 -7.60 -9.53 -0.26
CA ILE A 17 -6.54 -9.97 -1.16
C ILE A 17 -5.27 -9.14 -0.94
N VAL A 18 -5.41 -7.82 -0.92
CA VAL A 18 -4.27 -6.93 -0.77
C VAL A 18 -3.59 -7.13 0.59
N LYS A 19 -4.39 -7.24 1.65
CA LYS A 19 -3.82 -7.46 2.98
C LYS A 19 -3.06 -8.77 3.04
N ALA A 20 -3.58 -9.82 2.41
CA ALA A 20 -2.89 -11.10 2.36
C ALA A 20 -1.58 -11.00 1.61
N ILE A 21 -1.55 -10.25 0.51
CA ILE A 21 -0.32 -10.04 -0.26
C ILE A 21 0.72 -9.33 0.59
N ILE A 22 0.34 -8.29 1.29
CA ILE A 22 1.27 -7.56 2.15
C ILE A 22 1.74 -8.44 3.30
N HIS A 23 0.82 -9.15 3.92
CA HIS A 23 1.13 -10.03 5.06
C HIS A 23 2.16 -11.11 4.67
N ALA A 24 2.11 -11.57 3.44
CA ALA A 24 3.02 -12.62 2.96
C ALA A 24 4.41 -12.08 2.57
N ASP A 25 4.64 -10.77 2.73
CA ASP A 25 5.88 -10.16 2.25
C ASP A 25 7.13 -10.74 2.92
N ALA A 26 7.03 -11.09 4.20
CA ALA A 26 8.18 -11.68 4.91
C ALA A 26 8.63 -12.99 4.26
N LYS A 27 7.68 -13.81 3.84
CA LYS A 27 7.99 -15.06 3.15
C LYS A 27 8.62 -14.80 1.80
N ARG A 28 8.13 -13.78 1.09
CA ARG A 28 8.72 -13.41 -0.20
C ARG A 28 10.15 -12.93 -0.05
N GLN A 29 10.44 -12.20 1.01
CA GLN A 29 11.80 -11.73 1.25
C GLN A 29 12.73 -12.90 1.54
N LYS A 30 12.26 -13.93 2.23
CA LYS A 30 13.05 -15.14 2.46
C LYS A 30 13.37 -15.85 1.15
N ARG A 31 12.38 -15.99 0.27
CA ARG A 31 12.61 -16.61 -1.03
C ARG A 31 13.62 -15.81 -1.84
N LYS A 32 13.55 -14.49 -1.77
CA LYS A 32 14.48 -13.64 -2.48
C LYS A 32 15.91 -13.86 -2.01
N ARG A 33 16.11 -13.90 -0.69
CA ARG A 33 17.44 -14.13 -0.12
C ARG A 33 17.98 -15.50 -0.47
N ALA A 34 17.10 -16.47 -0.65
CA ALA A 34 17.48 -17.83 -1.04
C ALA A 34 17.64 -18.00 -2.54
N GLY A 35 17.49 -16.94 -3.32
CA GLY A 35 17.61 -17.01 -4.76
C GLY A 35 16.45 -17.69 -5.46
N ARG A 36 15.27 -17.72 -4.81
CA ARG A 36 14.09 -18.40 -5.35
C ARG A 36 12.92 -17.45 -5.56
N GLN A 37 13.22 -16.18 -5.79
CA GLN A 37 12.18 -15.19 -6.04
C GLN A 37 11.40 -15.53 -7.30
N THR A 38 10.08 -15.58 -7.20
CA THR A 38 9.22 -15.81 -8.36
C THR A 38 8.90 -14.48 -9.03
N GLU A 39 8.32 -14.56 -10.23
CA GLU A 39 7.89 -13.35 -10.92
C GLU A 39 6.83 -12.61 -10.11
N PHE A 40 5.89 -13.33 -9.52
CA PHE A 40 4.89 -12.66 -8.69
C PHE A 40 5.53 -12.01 -7.46
N ASP A 41 6.52 -12.67 -6.86
CA ASP A 41 7.23 -12.09 -5.72
C ASP A 41 7.85 -10.75 -6.10
N ARG A 42 8.46 -10.68 -7.27
CA ARG A 42 9.07 -9.45 -7.76
C ARG A 42 8.04 -8.36 -7.98
N ARG A 43 6.91 -8.72 -8.58
CA ARG A 43 5.85 -7.75 -8.85
C ARG A 43 5.22 -7.25 -7.56
N ALA A 44 5.04 -8.13 -6.59
CA ALA A 44 4.49 -7.73 -5.29
C ALA A 44 5.45 -6.79 -4.56
N GLU A 45 6.74 -7.06 -4.62
CA GLU A 45 7.74 -6.20 -4.01
C GLU A 45 7.71 -4.81 -4.64
N GLU A 46 7.62 -4.75 -5.96
CA GLU A 46 7.55 -3.47 -6.65
C GLU A 46 6.28 -2.70 -6.29
N ALA A 47 5.15 -3.41 -6.17
CA ALA A 47 3.89 -2.77 -5.82
C ALA A 47 3.94 -2.16 -4.42
N ILE A 48 4.51 -2.88 -3.48
CA ILE A 48 4.64 -2.38 -2.10
C ILE A 48 5.58 -1.18 -2.07
N ARG A 49 6.69 -1.24 -2.79
CA ARG A 49 7.62 -0.12 -2.88
C ARG A 49 6.96 1.11 -3.49
N ALA A 50 6.21 0.91 -4.56
CA ALA A 50 5.51 2.00 -5.22
C ALA A 50 4.47 2.62 -4.29
N ALA A 51 3.78 1.80 -3.51
CA ALA A 51 2.81 2.31 -2.55
C ALA A 51 3.49 3.18 -1.50
N LYS A 52 4.64 2.75 -0.99
CA LYS A 52 5.40 3.54 -0.03
C LYS A 52 5.81 4.89 -0.63
N ASP A 53 6.24 4.88 -1.88
CA ASP A 53 6.67 6.10 -2.55
C ASP A 53 5.51 7.04 -2.84
N ASN A 54 4.31 6.49 -3.06
CA ASN A 54 3.14 7.28 -3.37
C ASN A 54 2.48 7.90 -2.14
N MET A 55 2.83 7.43 -0.95
CA MET A 55 2.27 7.99 0.28
C MET A 55 2.89 9.36 0.53
N ARG A 56 2.14 10.40 0.25
CA ARG A 56 2.66 11.77 0.37
C ARG A 56 2.75 12.23 1.81
N LEU A 57 1.74 11.98 2.60
CA LEU A 57 1.68 12.39 4.00
C LEU A 57 2.02 13.87 4.13
N CYS A 58 1.19 14.70 3.51
CA CYS A 58 1.39 16.14 3.51
C CYS A 58 1.42 16.68 4.94
N GLY A 59 2.34 17.60 5.21
CA GLY A 59 2.49 18.13 6.55
C GLY A 59 3.53 17.44 7.40
N TYR A 60 4.06 16.31 6.94
CA TYR A 60 5.16 15.61 7.62
C TYR A 60 6.48 15.90 6.92
N ASP A 61 7.54 16.07 7.70
CA ASP A 61 8.87 16.14 7.11
C ASP A 61 9.32 14.73 6.70
N ASP A 62 10.47 14.63 6.05
CA ASP A 62 10.93 13.35 5.53
C ASP A 62 11.09 12.28 6.60
N ASN A 63 11.65 12.65 7.75
CA ASN A 63 11.85 11.69 8.83
C ASN A 63 10.51 11.19 9.38
N ALA A 64 9.59 12.10 9.61
CA ALA A 64 8.26 11.73 10.11
C ALA A 64 7.52 10.90 9.08
N ARG A 65 7.64 11.25 7.79
CA ARG A 65 7.01 10.50 6.71
C ARG A 65 7.53 9.08 6.66
N GLN A 66 8.85 8.89 6.71
CA GLN A 66 9.42 7.54 6.68
C GLN A 66 9.01 6.74 7.89
N HIS A 67 8.96 7.36 9.06
CA HIS A 67 8.50 6.70 10.27
C HIS A 67 7.05 6.23 10.12
N MET A 68 6.17 7.10 9.61
CA MET A 68 4.77 6.77 9.44
C MET A 68 4.58 5.64 8.41
N ILE A 69 5.30 5.72 7.29
CA ILE A 69 5.21 4.67 6.27
C ILE A 69 5.65 3.33 6.87
N GLY A 70 6.72 3.33 7.66
CA GLY A 70 7.17 2.12 8.33
C GLY A 70 6.12 1.54 9.27
N LYS A 71 5.43 2.40 10.02
CA LYS A 71 4.37 1.95 10.93
C LYS A 71 3.16 1.41 10.19
N ILE A 72 2.79 2.06 9.09
CA ILE A 72 1.68 1.59 8.26
C ILE A 72 2.00 0.21 7.68
N TYR A 73 3.19 0.05 7.13
CA TYR A 73 3.64 -1.23 6.58
C TYR A 73 3.68 -2.30 7.67
N GLU A 74 4.25 -1.99 8.83
CA GLU A 74 4.36 -2.90 9.96
C GLU A 74 2.98 -3.37 10.42
N SER A 75 2.04 -2.45 10.50
CA SER A 75 0.67 -2.76 10.89
C SER A 75 0.04 -3.79 9.95
N LEU A 76 0.26 -3.63 8.65
CA LEU A 76 -0.29 -4.54 7.64
C LEU A 76 0.48 -5.85 7.59
N LEU A 77 1.79 -5.79 7.72
CA LEU A 77 2.64 -6.99 7.67
C LEU A 77 2.36 -7.94 8.82
N TYR A 78 2.20 -7.40 10.02
CA TYR A 78 2.01 -8.21 11.22
C TYR A 78 0.56 -8.22 11.69
N ASN A 79 -0.33 -7.59 10.94
CA ASN A 79 -1.75 -7.47 11.30
C ASN A 79 -1.91 -6.92 12.71
N GLN A 80 -1.21 -5.82 13.01
CA GLN A 80 -1.23 -5.19 14.31
C GLN A 80 -2.12 -3.95 14.31
N PRO A 81 -2.97 -3.78 15.33
CA PRO A 81 -3.76 -2.57 15.45
C PRO A 81 -2.90 -1.38 15.85
N TRP A 82 -3.44 -0.19 15.61
CA TRP A 82 -2.75 1.07 15.92
C TRP A 82 -2.21 1.10 17.36
N GLU A 83 -2.97 0.56 18.29
CA GLU A 83 -2.60 0.58 19.71
C GLU A 83 -1.33 -0.19 20.03
N MET A 84 -0.94 -1.10 19.15
CA MET A 84 0.23 -1.97 19.37
C MET A 84 1.49 -1.48 18.68
N LEU A 85 1.42 -0.35 17.99
CA LEU A 85 2.52 0.08 17.12
C LEU A 85 3.50 1.02 17.81
N GLY A 86 3.21 1.42 19.04
CA GLY A 86 4.03 2.43 19.69
C GLY A 86 3.70 3.81 19.16
N GLU A 87 4.72 4.63 19.01
CA GLU A 87 4.47 6.02 18.65
C GLU A 87 4.15 6.17 17.18
N THR A 88 2.99 6.79 16.91
CA THR A 88 2.64 7.27 15.58
C THR A 88 2.34 8.77 15.72
N TYR A 89 2.42 9.48 14.60
CA TYR A 89 2.25 10.94 14.63
C TYR A 89 0.84 11.36 14.25
N CYS A 90 -0.12 10.46 14.40
CA CYS A 90 -1.50 10.75 14.08
C CYS A 90 -2.43 9.95 14.97
N CYS A 91 -3.70 10.33 14.99
CA CYS A 91 -4.69 9.61 15.75
C CYS A 91 -5.06 8.29 15.06
N ARG A 92 -5.76 7.43 15.81
CA ARG A 92 -6.16 6.11 15.33
C ARG A 92 -6.94 6.18 14.03
N ARG A 93 -7.93 7.09 13.97
CA ARG A 93 -8.79 7.21 12.77
C ARG A 93 -7.98 7.55 11.54
N LEU A 94 -7.08 8.52 11.66
CA LEU A 94 -6.27 8.95 10.53
C LEU A 94 -5.29 7.87 10.11
N PHE A 95 -4.77 7.13 11.08
CA PHE A 95 -3.86 6.04 10.78
C PHE A 95 -4.54 4.99 9.89
N TYR A 96 -5.79 4.63 10.19
CA TYR A 96 -6.50 3.66 9.39
C TYR A 96 -6.87 4.19 8.01
N GLU A 97 -7.05 5.50 7.87
CA GLU A 97 -7.22 6.09 6.55
C GLU A 97 -5.94 5.95 5.73
N TYR A 98 -4.79 6.15 6.35
CA TYR A 98 -3.51 5.94 5.68
C TYR A 98 -3.32 4.48 5.29
N ARG A 99 -3.76 3.53 6.11
CA ARG A 99 -3.70 2.12 5.76
C ARG A 99 -4.53 1.82 4.51
N LYS A 100 -5.71 2.42 4.41
CA LYS A 100 -6.55 2.28 3.22
C LYS A 100 -5.84 2.81 1.99
N GLU A 101 -5.24 3.96 2.13
CA GLU A 101 -4.51 4.58 1.03
C GLU A 101 -3.38 3.69 0.56
N PHE A 102 -2.62 3.14 1.49
CA PHE A 102 -1.51 2.25 1.17
C PHE A 102 -2.00 1.01 0.42
N CYS A 103 -3.03 0.37 0.94
CA CYS A 103 -3.61 -0.81 0.30
C CYS A 103 -4.13 -0.50 -1.11
N TYR A 104 -4.73 0.67 -1.27
CA TYR A 104 -5.23 1.11 -2.56
C TYR A 104 -4.09 1.20 -3.59
N TYR A 105 -2.98 1.82 -3.20
CA TYR A 105 -1.85 1.94 -4.10
C TYR A 105 -1.26 0.58 -4.48
N VAL A 106 -1.20 -0.35 -3.52
CA VAL A 106 -0.73 -1.70 -3.83
C VAL A 106 -1.66 -2.36 -4.84
N ALA A 107 -2.97 -2.27 -4.62
CA ALA A 107 -3.95 -2.85 -5.53
C ALA A 107 -3.87 -2.24 -6.91
N GLU A 108 -3.73 -0.92 -6.96
CA GLU A 108 -3.64 -0.19 -8.22
C GLU A 108 -2.39 -0.61 -8.99
N HIS A 109 -1.27 -0.68 -8.31
CA HIS A 109 0.00 -1.01 -8.97
C HIS A 109 0.01 -2.45 -9.47
N LEU A 110 -0.64 -3.35 -8.74
CA LEU A 110 -0.74 -4.76 -9.17
C LEU A 110 -1.78 -4.97 -10.26
N GLY A 111 -2.58 -3.95 -10.57
CA GLY A 111 -3.60 -4.07 -11.58
C GLY A 111 -4.85 -4.80 -11.12
N ILE A 112 -5.02 -4.94 -9.81
CA ILE A 112 -6.21 -5.58 -9.26
C ILE A 112 -7.43 -4.68 -9.44
N ILE A 113 -7.20 -3.36 -9.37
CA ILE A 113 -8.26 -2.37 -9.55
C ILE A 113 -7.78 -1.30 -10.52
N GLU A 114 -8.73 -0.54 -11.05
CA GLU A 114 -8.44 0.70 -11.75
C GLU A 114 -8.58 1.84 -10.75
N GLY A 115 -7.46 2.47 -10.39
CA GLY A 115 -7.51 3.66 -9.57
C GLY A 115 -7.85 4.86 -10.42
N ALA A 116 -8.11 6.00 -9.78
CA ALA A 116 -8.42 7.23 -10.50
C ALA A 116 -7.29 7.62 -11.46
N ALA A 117 -6.05 7.51 -11.00
CA ALA A 117 -4.89 7.80 -11.84
C ALA A 117 -4.66 6.71 -12.87
N ALA A 118 -4.89 5.44 -12.48
CA ALA A 118 -4.72 4.32 -13.38
C ALA A 118 -5.73 4.35 -14.51
N GLY A 119 -6.94 4.80 -14.23
CA GLY A 119 -7.96 4.94 -15.26
C GLY A 119 -7.50 5.88 -16.35
N SER A 120 -6.93 7.03 -15.98
CA SER A 120 -6.38 7.98 -16.95
C SER A 120 -5.23 7.36 -17.73
N LYS A 121 -4.36 6.65 -17.06
CA LYS A 121 -3.23 6.00 -17.71
C LYS A 121 -3.69 4.91 -18.68
N ALA A 122 -4.70 4.16 -18.31
CA ALA A 122 -5.24 3.12 -19.16
C ALA A 122 -5.78 3.72 -20.46
N VAL A 123 -6.47 4.85 -20.37
CA VAL A 123 -6.97 5.55 -21.52
C VAL A 123 -5.82 5.98 -22.42
N GLN A 124 -4.77 6.54 -21.83
CA GLN A 124 -3.60 6.96 -22.59
C GLN A 124 -2.91 5.78 -23.27
N LYS A 125 -2.80 4.65 -22.59
CA LYS A 125 -2.20 3.47 -23.19
C LYS A 125 -2.99 2.99 -24.38
N GLN A 126 -4.31 3.00 -24.27
CA GLN A 126 -5.16 2.60 -25.38
C GLN A 126 -5.00 3.54 -26.57
N ALA A 127 -4.83 4.82 -26.28
CA ALA A 127 -4.63 5.79 -27.35
C ALA A 127 -3.30 5.60 -28.06
N THR A 128 -2.28 5.14 -27.35
CA THR A 128 -0.96 4.94 -27.95
C THR A 128 -0.82 3.61 -28.66
N ASN A 129 -1.64 2.67 -28.31
CA ASN A 129 -1.60 1.36 -28.94
C ASN A 129 -2.46 1.33 -30.20
#